data_13f458d56831213094db43f8fc4ae5db
#
_entry.id   13f458d56831213094db43f8fc4ae5db
#
_cell.length_a   1.000
_cell.length_b   1.000
_cell.length_c   1.000
_cell.angle_alpha   90.00
_cell.angle_beta   90.00
_cell.angle_gamma   90.00
#
_symmetry.space_group_name_H-M   'P 1'
#
loop_
_entity.id
_entity.type
_entity.pdbx_description
1 polymer ?
#
loop_
_entity_poly.entity_id
_entity_poly.type
_entity_poly.pdbx_seq_one_letter_code
_entity_poly.pdbx_strand_id
1 'polypeptide(L)'
;MTATYFFILLTAIAALAAGERIGIHRLVRSPGGREWVRRRRLLHPNTLSLLRIPMGVATVALWHAGWPTAAMLWYALWMISDLTDGTIARHCGLGTETGKWLDPLSDKCLYLPMLVYFAWGPQPVLPMPWVLALAATDVLGQFSRFFTRSKAANGFGKAKTALITGVVALAALRGLCPEARLPDGFLYALTVAATGLAFLSLFGKVAGDRVWAGFLLGVKLVGGGSALWLAGR
;
A
#
# COMPACT_ATOMS: atom_id res chain seq x y z
N MET A 1 -9.27 5.01 23.79
CA MET A 1 -8.93 6.30 23.13
C MET A 1 -10.17 6.80 22.43
N THR A 2 -10.47 8.11 22.51
CA THR A 2 -11.66 8.71 21.91
C THR A 2 -11.52 8.83 20.39
N ALA A 3 -12.65 8.85 19.65
CA ALA A 3 -12.67 9.11 18.21
C ALA A 3 -11.92 10.41 17.83
N THR A 4 -11.99 11.43 18.68
CA THR A 4 -11.26 12.70 18.54
C THR A 4 -9.76 12.47 18.39
N TYR A 5 -9.17 11.60 19.20
CA TYR A 5 -7.73 11.30 19.12
C TYR A 5 -7.35 10.64 17.79
N PHE A 6 -8.19 9.74 17.29
CA PHE A 6 -7.95 9.12 16.00
C PHE A 6 -7.98 10.15 14.86
N PHE A 7 -8.93 11.07 14.88
CA PHE A 7 -8.98 12.17 13.89
C PHE A 7 -7.75 13.08 13.99
N ILE A 8 -7.26 13.38 15.19
CA ILE A 8 -6.01 14.14 15.39
C ILE A 8 -4.83 13.37 14.76
N LEU A 9 -4.72 12.06 15.03
CA LEU A 9 -3.66 11.22 14.46
C LEU A 9 -3.73 11.18 12.94
N LEU A 10 -4.91 10.99 12.37
CA LEU A 10 -5.11 10.98 10.92
C LEU A 10 -4.75 12.33 10.28
N THR A 11 -5.15 13.43 10.92
CA THR A 11 -4.81 14.79 10.48
C THR A 11 -3.30 15.02 10.54
N ALA A 12 -2.63 14.57 11.60
CA ALA A 12 -1.18 14.66 11.72
C ALA A 12 -0.46 13.86 10.62
N ILE A 13 -0.92 12.64 10.31
CA ILE A 13 -0.40 11.81 9.21
C ILE A 13 -0.61 12.51 7.86
N ALA A 14 -1.80 13.06 7.63
CA ALA A 14 -2.11 13.79 6.39
C ALA A 14 -1.24 15.05 6.23
N ALA A 15 -1.04 15.80 7.33
CA ALA A 15 -0.18 16.98 7.34
C ALA A 15 1.30 16.60 7.08
N LEU A 16 1.77 15.51 7.68
CA LEU A 16 3.12 14.96 7.43
C LEU A 16 3.29 14.57 5.96
N ALA A 17 2.31 13.87 5.38
CA ALA A 17 2.34 13.47 3.98
C ALA A 17 2.32 14.69 3.04
N ALA A 18 1.47 15.67 3.32
CA ALA A 18 1.42 16.91 2.53
C ALA A 18 2.74 17.71 2.62
N GLY A 19 3.27 17.86 3.83
CA GLY A 19 4.53 18.56 4.07
C GLY A 19 5.71 17.89 3.37
N GLU A 20 5.82 16.58 3.46
CA GLU A 20 6.82 15.79 2.75
C GLU A 20 6.69 15.98 1.23
N ARG A 21 5.49 15.80 0.67
CA ARG A 21 5.23 15.99 -0.78
C ARG A 21 5.62 17.37 -1.25
N ILE A 22 5.23 18.41 -0.53
CA ILE A 22 5.57 19.81 -0.88
C ILE A 22 7.10 20.00 -0.79
N GLY A 23 7.72 19.54 0.29
CA GLY A 23 9.17 19.67 0.52
C GLY A 23 9.98 18.98 -0.56
N ILE A 24 9.69 17.70 -0.84
CA ILE A 24 10.39 16.92 -1.87
C ILE A 24 10.17 17.51 -3.26
N HIS A 25 8.95 17.90 -3.62
CA HIS A 25 8.69 18.51 -4.92
C HIS A 25 9.44 19.85 -5.08
N ARG A 26 9.50 20.69 -4.05
CA ARG A 26 10.31 21.93 -4.09
C ARG A 26 11.80 21.63 -4.26
N LEU A 27 12.30 20.66 -3.50
CA LEU A 27 13.69 20.25 -3.54
C LEU A 27 14.11 19.77 -4.94
N VAL A 28 13.35 18.81 -5.52
CA VAL A 28 13.74 18.21 -6.82
C VAL A 28 13.41 19.09 -8.03
N ARG A 29 12.64 20.15 -7.87
CA ARG A 29 12.42 21.15 -8.95
C ARG A 29 13.67 22.01 -9.21
N SER A 30 14.44 22.34 -8.19
CA SER A 30 15.64 23.14 -8.34
C SER A 30 16.83 22.31 -8.83
N PRO A 31 17.68 22.85 -9.72
CA PRO A 31 18.90 22.15 -10.17
C PRO A 31 19.83 21.83 -9.00
N GLY A 32 20.05 22.78 -8.09
CA GLY A 32 20.88 22.59 -6.90
C GLY A 32 20.31 21.53 -5.94
N GLY A 33 18.98 21.48 -5.77
CA GLY A 33 18.33 20.45 -4.95
C GLY A 33 18.49 19.05 -5.53
N ARG A 34 18.37 18.88 -6.86
CA ARG A 34 18.63 17.59 -7.52
C ARG A 34 20.08 17.12 -7.33
N GLU A 35 21.02 18.04 -7.48
CA GLU A 35 22.45 17.73 -7.27
C GLU A 35 22.72 17.38 -5.81
N TRP A 36 22.13 18.10 -4.86
CA TRP A 36 22.24 17.80 -3.44
C TRP A 36 21.69 16.41 -3.12
N VAL A 37 20.51 16.03 -3.65
CA VAL A 37 19.94 14.69 -3.49
C VAL A 37 20.84 13.61 -4.07
N ARG A 38 21.39 13.81 -5.28
CA ARG A 38 22.29 12.86 -5.94
C ARG A 38 23.54 12.54 -5.12
N ARG A 39 24.04 13.52 -4.37
CA ARG A 39 25.24 13.34 -3.52
C ARG A 39 24.94 12.59 -2.22
N ARG A 40 23.67 12.43 -1.83
CA ARG A 40 23.26 11.80 -0.56
C ARG A 40 22.87 10.35 -0.76
N ARG A 41 23.74 9.41 -0.36
CA ARG A 41 23.48 7.96 -0.48
C ARG A 41 22.21 7.51 0.25
N LEU A 42 21.89 8.12 1.40
CA LEU A 42 20.68 7.80 2.17
C LEU A 42 19.37 8.19 1.46
N LEU A 43 19.43 9.19 0.57
CA LEU A 43 18.28 9.62 -0.24
C LEU A 43 18.20 8.89 -1.59
N HIS A 44 19.14 7.97 -1.85
CA HIS A 44 19.06 7.16 -3.05
C HIS A 44 17.81 6.26 -3.00
N PRO A 45 16.98 6.19 -4.06
CA PRO A 45 15.73 5.43 -4.05
C PRO A 45 15.91 4.01 -3.53
N ASN A 46 16.87 3.26 -4.05
CA ASN A 46 17.14 1.88 -3.61
C ASN A 46 17.49 1.79 -2.12
N THR A 47 18.15 2.79 -1.56
CA THR A 47 18.48 2.81 -0.12
C THR A 47 17.22 3.00 0.72
N LEU A 48 16.32 3.89 0.32
CA LEU A 48 15.03 4.10 0.99
C LEU A 48 14.18 2.83 0.94
N SER A 49 14.08 2.18 -0.23
CA SER A 49 13.36 0.91 -0.39
C SER A 49 13.98 -0.20 0.47
N LEU A 50 15.33 -0.29 0.53
CA LEU A 50 16.01 -1.29 1.37
C LEU A 50 15.76 -1.06 2.87
N LEU A 51 15.84 0.20 3.33
CA LEU A 51 15.56 0.56 4.71
C LEU A 51 14.11 0.26 5.12
N ARG A 52 13.15 0.31 4.18
CA ARG A 52 11.73 0.01 4.42
C ARG A 52 11.52 -1.46 4.81
N ILE A 53 12.35 -2.39 4.35
CA ILE A 53 12.17 -3.84 4.58
C ILE A 53 12.04 -4.19 6.08
N PRO A 54 12.93 -3.78 7.00
CA PRO A 54 12.80 -4.10 8.41
C PRO A 54 11.71 -3.29 9.13
N MET A 55 11.19 -2.23 8.51
CA MET A 55 10.32 -1.28 9.21
C MET A 55 8.90 -1.81 9.46
N GLY A 56 8.44 -2.76 8.64
CA GLY A 56 7.18 -3.47 8.91
C GLY A 56 7.24 -4.28 10.21
N VAL A 57 8.34 -4.97 10.44
CA VAL A 57 8.58 -5.72 11.69
C VAL A 57 8.74 -4.76 12.87
N ALA A 58 9.48 -3.67 12.69
CA ALA A 58 9.62 -2.62 13.72
C ALA A 58 8.26 -2.00 14.10
N THR A 59 7.36 -1.81 13.12
CA THR A 59 5.98 -1.36 13.38
C THR A 59 5.22 -2.33 14.29
N VAL A 60 5.29 -3.63 13.98
CA VAL A 60 4.67 -4.68 14.81
C VAL A 60 5.27 -4.69 16.21
N ALA A 61 6.59 -4.58 16.33
CA ALA A 61 7.27 -4.54 17.63
C ALA A 61 6.80 -3.35 18.47
N LEU A 62 6.69 -2.15 17.90
CA LEU A 62 6.16 -0.97 18.57
C LEU A 62 4.70 -1.17 19.02
N TRP A 63 3.88 -1.76 18.15
CA TRP A 63 2.48 -2.06 18.48
C TRP A 63 2.38 -3.06 19.64
N HIS A 64 3.13 -4.15 19.56
CA HIS A 64 3.16 -5.20 20.58
C HIS A 64 3.69 -4.71 21.94
N ALA A 65 4.63 -3.77 21.91
CA ALA A 65 5.17 -3.10 23.11
C ALA A 65 4.19 -2.12 23.78
N GLY A 66 2.95 -1.99 23.27
CA GLY A 66 1.94 -1.09 23.82
C GLY A 66 2.06 0.36 23.37
N TRP A 67 2.76 0.62 22.26
CA TRP A 67 2.95 1.95 21.67
C TRP A 67 2.24 2.08 20.30
N PRO A 68 0.92 1.81 20.22
CA PRO A 68 0.22 1.70 18.94
C PRO A 68 0.19 3.01 18.15
N THR A 69 0.15 4.16 18.85
CA THR A 69 0.23 5.48 18.19
C THR A 69 1.57 5.69 17.50
N ALA A 70 2.68 5.39 18.22
CA ALA A 70 4.03 5.47 17.64
C ALA A 70 4.16 4.48 16.46
N ALA A 71 3.62 3.28 16.57
CA ALA A 71 3.59 2.29 15.51
C ALA A 71 2.89 2.83 14.26
N MET A 72 1.72 3.49 14.40
CA MET A 72 0.98 4.03 13.26
C MET A 72 1.68 5.24 12.62
N LEU A 73 2.29 6.13 13.41
CA LEU A 73 3.11 7.22 12.88
C LEU A 73 4.34 6.68 12.14
N TRP A 74 4.99 5.66 12.71
CA TRP A 74 6.13 4.99 12.09
C TRP A 74 5.75 4.31 10.77
N TYR A 75 4.66 3.57 10.77
CA TYR A 75 4.12 2.95 9.56
C TYR A 75 3.81 3.98 8.47
N ALA A 76 3.11 5.06 8.84
CA ALA A 76 2.76 6.14 7.92
C ALA A 76 4.01 6.82 7.34
N LEU A 77 5.04 7.09 8.17
CA LEU A 77 6.31 7.67 7.70
C LEU A 77 6.94 6.81 6.59
N TRP A 78 6.99 5.48 6.78
CA TRP A 78 7.56 4.58 5.79
C TRP A 78 6.66 4.36 4.56
N MET A 79 5.36 4.44 4.71
CA MET A 79 4.42 4.49 3.57
C MET A 79 4.62 5.76 2.73
N ILE A 80 4.84 6.90 3.37
CA ILE A 80 5.10 8.17 2.70
C ILE A 80 6.46 8.12 1.99
N SER A 81 7.47 7.46 2.58
CA SER A 81 8.82 7.34 1.97
C SER A 81 8.80 6.67 0.60
N ASP A 82 7.82 5.81 0.30
CA ASP A 82 7.60 5.21 -1.03
C ASP A 82 7.25 6.26 -2.09
N LEU A 83 6.47 7.26 -1.70
CA LEU A 83 6.17 8.39 -2.60
C LEU A 83 7.39 9.27 -2.84
N THR A 84 8.27 9.37 -1.84
CA THR A 84 9.52 10.12 -1.89
C THR A 84 10.51 9.49 -2.86
N ASP A 85 10.80 8.20 -2.69
CA ASP A 85 11.79 7.49 -3.52
C ASP A 85 11.37 7.45 -4.98
N GLY A 86 10.09 7.19 -5.28
CA GLY A 86 9.55 7.27 -6.63
C GLY A 86 9.64 8.68 -7.25
N THR A 87 9.47 9.74 -6.45
CA THR A 87 9.61 11.13 -6.91
C THR A 87 11.07 11.47 -7.19
N ILE A 88 11.97 11.10 -6.29
CA ILE A 88 13.43 11.29 -6.45
C ILE A 88 13.92 10.51 -7.69
N ALA A 89 13.53 9.25 -7.84
CA ALA A 89 13.92 8.42 -8.98
C ALA A 89 13.59 9.08 -10.32
N ARG A 90 12.38 9.60 -10.46
CA ARG A 90 11.90 10.26 -11.69
C ARG A 90 12.59 11.60 -11.98
N HIS A 91 12.70 12.48 -10.96
CA HIS A 91 13.19 13.84 -11.16
C HIS A 91 14.70 13.95 -11.15
N CYS A 92 15.39 13.06 -10.43
CA CYS A 92 16.86 13.05 -10.37
C CYS A 92 17.51 12.06 -11.34
N GLY A 93 16.73 11.27 -12.10
CA GLY A 93 17.27 10.27 -13.02
C GLY A 93 17.99 9.12 -12.31
N LEU A 94 17.57 8.76 -11.09
CA LEU A 94 18.17 7.73 -10.25
C LEU A 94 17.41 6.39 -10.30
N GLY A 95 16.49 6.21 -11.25
CA GLY A 95 15.78 4.96 -11.45
C GLY A 95 16.72 3.85 -11.91
N THR A 96 16.66 2.68 -11.27
CA THR A 96 17.49 1.51 -11.58
C THR A 96 16.63 0.29 -11.86
N GLU A 97 17.18 -0.71 -12.59
CA GLU A 97 16.50 -2.00 -12.78
C GLU A 97 16.30 -2.73 -11.43
N THR A 98 17.28 -2.62 -10.53
CA THR A 98 17.18 -3.16 -9.16
C THR A 98 16.02 -2.52 -8.40
N GLY A 99 15.84 -1.19 -8.51
CA GLY A 99 14.72 -0.47 -7.88
C GLY A 99 13.38 -0.98 -8.33
N LYS A 100 13.16 -1.21 -9.62
CA LYS A 100 11.90 -1.75 -10.15
C LYS A 100 11.48 -3.09 -9.52
N TRP A 101 12.43 -3.85 -8.98
CA TRP A 101 12.18 -5.10 -8.28
C TRP A 101 12.11 -4.92 -6.77
N LEU A 102 12.97 -4.04 -6.22
CA LEU A 102 13.09 -3.79 -4.78
C LEU A 102 11.89 -3.04 -4.22
N ASP A 103 11.37 -2.02 -4.93
CA ASP A 103 10.24 -1.21 -4.48
C ASP A 103 9.00 -2.07 -4.13
N PRO A 104 8.50 -2.95 -5.04
CA PRO A 104 7.35 -3.78 -4.70
C PRO A 104 7.64 -4.87 -3.65
N LEU A 105 8.90 -5.22 -3.43
CA LEU A 105 9.30 -6.13 -2.35
C LEU A 105 9.23 -5.39 -1.02
N SER A 106 9.82 -4.21 -0.94
CA SER A 106 9.84 -3.39 0.28
C SER A 106 8.45 -3.01 0.76
N ASP A 107 7.54 -2.69 -0.17
CA ASP A 107 6.13 -2.43 0.14
C ASP A 107 5.48 -3.61 0.87
N LYS A 108 5.69 -4.83 0.35
CA LYS A 108 5.16 -6.04 0.97
C LYS A 108 5.76 -6.28 2.35
N CYS A 109 7.07 -6.08 2.50
CA CYS A 109 7.75 -6.19 3.79
C CYS A 109 7.24 -5.16 4.81
N LEU A 110 6.69 -4.05 4.35
CA LEU A 110 6.09 -3.04 5.23
C LEU A 110 4.69 -3.43 5.72
N TYR A 111 3.77 -3.82 4.82
CA TYR A 111 2.37 -4.04 5.22
C TYR A 111 2.06 -5.48 5.66
N LEU A 112 2.73 -6.51 5.12
CA LEU A 112 2.41 -7.90 5.47
C LEU A 112 2.59 -8.22 6.95
N PRO A 113 3.67 -7.78 7.64
CA PRO A 113 3.80 -8.02 9.08
C PRO A 113 2.62 -7.47 9.89
N MET A 114 2.10 -6.30 9.54
CA MET A 114 0.94 -5.70 10.21
C MET A 114 -0.34 -6.48 9.94
N LEU A 115 -0.58 -6.92 8.68
CA LEU A 115 -1.73 -7.76 8.35
C LEU A 115 -1.69 -9.08 9.12
N VAL A 116 -0.53 -9.74 9.17
CA VAL A 116 -0.36 -10.99 9.94
C VAL A 116 -0.58 -10.75 11.42
N TYR A 117 -0.06 -9.67 11.98
CA TYR A 117 -0.27 -9.32 13.38
C TYR A 117 -1.75 -9.07 13.70
N PHE A 118 -2.49 -8.38 12.84
CA PHE A 118 -3.92 -8.17 13.01
C PHE A 118 -4.78 -9.40 12.74
N ALA A 119 -4.21 -10.43 12.12
CA ALA A 119 -4.90 -11.71 11.88
C ALA A 119 -4.56 -12.80 12.92
N TRP A 120 -3.37 -12.73 13.54
CA TRP A 120 -2.86 -13.80 14.44
C TRP A 120 -2.31 -13.27 15.77
N GLY A 121 -2.26 -11.99 15.99
CA GLY A 121 -1.79 -11.39 17.24
C GLY A 121 -2.75 -11.60 18.42
N PRO A 122 -2.47 -10.95 19.55
CA PRO A 122 -3.24 -11.12 20.78
C PRO A 122 -4.73 -10.76 20.67
N GLN A 123 -5.06 -9.86 19.75
CA GLN A 123 -6.44 -9.41 19.47
C GLN A 123 -6.70 -9.44 17.97
N PRO A 124 -6.99 -10.63 17.40
CA PRO A 124 -7.17 -10.76 15.97
C PRO A 124 -8.46 -10.05 15.53
N VAL A 125 -8.35 -9.23 14.49
CA VAL A 125 -9.47 -8.47 13.89
C VAL A 125 -9.62 -8.75 12.40
N LEU A 126 -8.66 -9.45 11.79
CA LEU A 126 -8.68 -9.82 10.37
C LEU A 126 -8.83 -11.35 10.20
N PRO A 127 -9.48 -11.80 9.13
CA PRO A 127 -9.67 -13.22 8.86
C PRO A 127 -8.36 -13.86 8.37
N MET A 128 -7.73 -14.69 9.19
CA MET A 128 -6.44 -15.34 8.94
C MET A 128 -6.35 -16.07 7.59
N PRO A 129 -7.33 -16.88 7.17
CA PRO A 129 -7.23 -17.60 5.89
C PRO A 129 -7.07 -16.67 4.69
N TRP A 130 -7.79 -15.54 4.70
CA TRP A 130 -7.73 -14.54 3.63
C TRP A 130 -6.44 -13.74 3.66
N VAL A 131 -5.92 -13.43 4.85
CA VAL A 131 -4.59 -12.78 4.99
C VAL A 131 -3.48 -13.70 4.48
N LEU A 132 -3.53 -15.00 4.78
CA LEU A 132 -2.57 -15.97 4.23
C LEU A 132 -2.68 -16.10 2.71
N ALA A 133 -3.90 -16.16 2.16
CA ALA A 133 -4.12 -16.19 0.72
C ALA A 133 -3.60 -14.91 0.04
N LEU A 134 -3.80 -13.76 0.65
CA LEU A 134 -3.25 -12.48 0.19
C LEU A 134 -1.71 -12.50 0.20
N ALA A 135 -1.10 -12.94 1.30
CA ALA A 135 0.34 -13.04 1.42
C ALA A 135 0.94 -14.02 0.38
N ALA A 136 0.32 -15.18 0.19
CA ALA A 136 0.74 -16.15 -0.81
C ALA A 136 0.67 -15.58 -2.23
N THR A 137 -0.43 -14.91 -2.60
CA THR A 137 -0.56 -14.26 -3.92
C THR A 137 0.45 -13.13 -4.12
N ASP A 138 0.80 -12.41 -3.07
CA ASP A 138 1.81 -11.36 -3.14
C ASP A 138 3.23 -11.91 -3.32
N VAL A 139 3.56 -12.98 -2.63
CA VAL A 139 4.83 -13.71 -2.79
C VAL A 139 4.91 -14.27 -4.22
N LEU A 140 3.89 -14.99 -4.68
CA LEU A 140 3.83 -15.51 -6.05
C LEU A 140 3.91 -14.39 -7.09
N GLY A 141 3.22 -13.27 -6.86
CA GLY A 141 3.26 -12.10 -7.73
C GLY A 141 4.64 -11.40 -7.76
N GLN A 142 5.46 -11.56 -6.73
CA GLN A 142 6.86 -11.11 -6.74
C GLN A 142 7.72 -12.06 -7.56
N PHE A 143 7.58 -13.38 -7.34
CA PHE A 143 8.31 -14.38 -8.13
C PHE A 143 7.93 -14.37 -9.60
N SER A 144 6.66 -14.13 -9.95
CA SER A 144 6.22 -14.06 -11.35
C SER A 144 6.99 -13.00 -12.17
N ARG A 145 7.53 -11.96 -11.53
CA ARG A 145 8.34 -10.92 -12.20
C ARG A 145 9.65 -11.44 -12.80
N PHE A 146 10.15 -12.59 -12.35
CA PHE A 146 11.32 -13.23 -12.96
C PHE A 146 10.98 -13.86 -14.32
N PHE A 147 9.73 -14.28 -14.52
CA PHE A 147 9.30 -15.06 -15.68
C PHE A 147 8.43 -14.24 -16.65
N THR A 148 7.88 -13.10 -16.22
CA THR A 148 7.01 -12.29 -17.05
C THR A 148 7.75 -11.07 -17.64
N ARG A 149 7.50 -10.78 -18.92
CA ARG A 149 8.09 -9.61 -19.61
C ARG A 149 7.50 -8.29 -19.10
N SER A 150 6.25 -8.28 -18.63
CA SER A 150 5.59 -7.09 -18.11
C SER A 150 6.00 -6.84 -16.66
N LYS A 151 6.87 -5.85 -16.45
CA LYS A 151 7.32 -5.41 -15.12
C LYS A 151 6.41 -4.34 -14.51
N ALA A 152 5.46 -3.80 -15.28
CA ALA A 152 4.56 -2.74 -14.82
C ALA A 152 3.49 -3.26 -13.86
N ALA A 153 3.13 -2.43 -12.88
CA ALA A 153 1.98 -2.68 -12.02
C ALA A 153 0.70 -2.52 -12.85
N ASN A 154 -0.13 -3.56 -12.92
CA ASN A 154 -1.45 -3.46 -13.52
C ASN A 154 -2.43 -2.70 -12.61
N GLY A 155 -3.58 -2.26 -13.14
CA GLY A 155 -4.58 -1.49 -12.39
C GLY A 155 -5.07 -2.22 -11.13
N PHE A 156 -5.23 -3.54 -11.19
CA PHE A 156 -5.60 -4.36 -10.02
C PHE A 156 -4.56 -4.29 -8.90
N GLY A 157 -3.27 -4.28 -9.25
CA GLY A 157 -2.20 -4.14 -8.25
C GLY A 157 -2.25 -2.81 -7.51
N LYS A 158 -2.55 -1.70 -8.20
CA LYS A 158 -2.71 -0.38 -7.57
C LYS A 158 -3.94 -0.33 -6.66
N ALA A 159 -5.10 -0.80 -7.15
CA ALA A 159 -6.32 -0.87 -6.37
C ALA A 159 -6.16 -1.76 -5.13
N LYS A 160 -5.51 -2.92 -5.27
CA LYS A 160 -5.16 -3.82 -4.17
C LYS A 160 -4.34 -3.08 -3.09
N THR A 161 -3.26 -2.40 -3.47
CA THR A 161 -2.38 -1.71 -2.49
C THR A 161 -3.14 -0.62 -1.73
N ALA A 162 -3.97 0.16 -2.42
CA ALA A 162 -4.82 1.17 -1.78
C ALA A 162 -5.81 0.53 -0.79
N LEU A 163 -6.43 -0.59 -1.16
CA LEU A 163 -7.36 -1.31 -0.31
C LEU A 163 -6.66 -1.93 0.92
N ILE A 164 -5.48 -2.52 0.74
CA ILE A 164 -4.67 -3.06 1.85
C ILE A 164 -4.30 -1.96 2.84
N THR A 165 -3.89 -0.79 2.36
CA THR A 165 -3.58 0.36 3.22
C THR A 165 -4.82 0.76 4.04
N GLY A 166 -6.00 0.75 3.42
CA GLY A 166 -7.28 0.97 4.10
C GLY A 166 -7.58 -0.10 5.17
N VAL A 167 -7.36 -1.38 4.86
CA VAL A 167 -7.54 -2.50 5.81
C VAL A 167 -6.63 -2.34 7.01
N VAL A 168 -5.34 -2.04 6.82
CA VAL A 168 -4.39 -1.81 7.93
C VAL A 168 -4.82 -0.62 8.78
N ALA A 169 -5.22 0.49 8.16
CA ALA A 169 -5.68 1.69 8.87
C ALA A 169 -6.95 1.41 9.71
N LEU A 170 -7.92 0.70 9.15
CA LEU A 170 -9.17 0.36 9.85
C LEU A 170 -8.96 -0.70 10.94
N ALA A 171 -8.09 -1.68 10.72
CA ALA A 171 -7.70 -2.65 11.75
C ALA A 171 -7.00 -1.94 12.92
N ALA A 172 -6.11 -0.98 12.61
CA ALA A 172 -5.47 -0.14 13.61
C ALA A 172 -6.47 0.76 14.34
N LEU A 173 -7.44 1.35 13.64
CA LEU A 173 -8.52 2.12 14.25
C LEU A 173 -9.29 1.28 15.28
N ARG A 174 -9.65 0.06 14.91
CA ARG A 174 -10.36 -0.86 15.82
C ARG A 174 -9.52 -1.18 17.07
N GLY A 175 -8.21 -1.36 16.91
CA GLY A 175 -7.29 -1.57 18.05
C GLY A 175 -7.08 -0.34 18.92
N LEU A 176 -7.05 0.86 18.31
CA LEU A 176 -6.85 2.14 19.01
C LEU A 176 -8.13 2.68 19.65
N CYS A 177 -9.26 2.47 19.02
CA CYS A 177 -10.57 3.00 19.41
C CYS A 177 -11.61 1.87 19.41
N PRO A 178 -11.66 1.02 20.46
CA PRO A 178 -12.65 -0.06 20.55
C PRO A 178 -14.11 0.44 20.52
N GLU A 179 -14.32 1.70 20.91
CA GLU A 179 -15.61 2.38 20.85
C GLU A 179 -16.06 2.71 19.42
N ALA A 180 -15.13 2.79 18.47
CA ALA A 180 -15.47 2.91 17.06
C ALA A 180 -16.03 1.58 16.58
N ARG A 181 -17.38 1.45 16.63
CA ARG A 181 -18.12 0.24 16.24
C ARG A 181 -18.04 0.01 14.75
N LEU A 182 -16.89 -0.48 14.27
CA LEU A 182 -16.81 -1.02 12.92
C LEU A 182 -17.57 -2.35 12.90
N PRO A 183 -18.53 -2.55 11.98
CA PRO A 183 -19.21 -3.84 11.84
C PRO A 183 -18.18 -4.96 11.62
N ASP A 184 -18.33 -6.08 12.33
CA ASP A 184 -17.37 -7.21 12.23
C ASP A 184 -17.22 -7.73 10.80
N GLY A 185 -18.29 -7.76 10.03
CA GLY A 185 -18.26 -8.15 8.62
C GLY A 185 -17.53 -7.17 7.69
N PHE A 186 -17.33 -5.92 8.10
CA PHE A 186 -16.75 -4.91 7.21
C PHE A 186 -15.26 -5.15 6.93
N LEU A 187 -14.45 -5.36 7.98
CA LEU A 187 -13.04 -5.72 7.83
C LEU A 187 -12.85 -7.06 7.11
N TYR A 188 -13.75 -8.01 7.38
CA TYR A 188 -13.78 -9.28 6.67
C TYR A 188 -13.99 -9.05 5.17
N ALA A 189 -15.04 -8.33 4.78
CA ALA A 189 -15.36 -8.04 3.37
C ALA A 189 -14.23 -7.31 2.65
N LEU A 190 -13.61 -6.31 3.30
CA LEU A 190 -12.47 -5.58 2.73
C LEU A 190 -11.25 -6.48 2.53
N THR A 191 -10.97 -7.39 3.48
CA THR A 191 -9.84 -8.34 3.36
C THR A 191 -10.07 -9.32 2.22
N VAL A 192 -11.30 -9.85 2.08
CA VAL A 192 -11.70 -10.71 0.96
C VAL A 192 -11.56 -9.97 -0.37
N ALA A 193 -12.04 -8.73 -0.45
CA ALA A 193 -11.92 -7.90 -1.65
C ALA A 193 -10.44 -7.62 -2.02
N ALA A 194 -9.60 -7.32 -1.03
CA ALA A 194 -8.17 -7.13 -1.24
C ALA A 194 -7.49 -8.40 -1.77
N THR A 195 -7.86 -9.56 -1.23
CA THR A 195 -7.37 -10.86 -1.68
C THR A 195 -7.84 -11.17 -3.10
N GLY A 196 -9.10 -10.91 -3.42
CA GLY A 196 -9.63 -11.04 -4.78
C GLY A 196 -8.88 -10.19 -5.80
N LEU A 197 -8.59 -8.91 -5.46
CA LEU A 197 -7.78 -8.03 -6.29
C LEU A 197 -6.33 -8.53 -6.42
N ALA A 198 -5.77 -9.18 -5.39
CA ALA A 198 -4.45 -9.77 -5.45
C ALA A 198 -4.40 -10.95 -6.45
N PHE A 199 -5.41 -11.81 -6.44
CA PHE A 199 -5.57 -12.88 -7.43
C PHE A 199 -5.71 -12.33 -8.85
N LEU A 200 -6.58 -11.34 -9.06
CA LEU A 200 -6.75 -10.70 -10.36
C LEU A 200 -5.46 -10.03 -10.85
N SER A 201 -4.72 -9.41 -9.93
CA SER A 201 -3.41 -8.82 -10.24
C SER A 201 -2.39 -9.87 -10.65
N LEU A 202 -2.34 -11.00 -9.94
CA LEU A 202 -1.44 -12.13 -10.27
C LEU A 202 -1.83 -12.74 -11.62
N PHE A 203 -3.11 -13.03 -11.82
CA PHE A 203 -3.61 -13.59 -13.06
C PHE A 203 -3.36 -12.66 -14.26
N GLY A 204 -3.61 -11.36 -14.10
CA GLY A 204 -3.32 -10.36 -15.14
C GLY A 204 -1.84 -10.26 -15.52
N LYS A 205 -0.91 -10.55 -14.60
CA LYS A 205 0.53 -10.62 -14.91
C LYS A 205 0.89 -11.88 -15.69
N VAL A 206 0.25 -13.00 -15.39
CA VAL A 206 0.51 -14.29 -16.05
C VAL A 206 -0.16 -14.35 -17.41
N ALA A 207 -1.41 -13.89 -17.53
CA ALA A 207 -2.22 -13.92 -18.75
C ALA A 207 -2.00 -12.70 -19.67
N GLY A 208 -1.24 -11.68 -19.21
CA GLY A 208 -1.00 -10.42 -19.91
C GLY A 208 -2.18 -9.44 -19.82
N ASP A 209 -2.04 -8.28 -20.51
CA ASP A 209 -2.98 -7.14 -20.39
C ASP A 209 -4.40 -7.44 -20.92
N ARG A 210 -4.62 -8.57 -21.59
CA ARG A 210 -5.94 -8.99 -22.12
C ARG A 210 -7.00 -9.13 -21.03
N VAL A 211 -6.61 -9.57 -19.82
CA VAL A 211 -7.55 -9.72 -18.68
C VAL A 211 -8.05 -8.37 -18.19
N TRP A 212 -7.16 -7.38 -18.13
CA TRP A 212 -7.55 -6.02 -17.76
C TRP A 212 -8.47 -5.37 -18.76
N ALA A 213 -8.15 -5.52 -20.05
CA ALA A 213 -9.00 -5.03 -21.14
C ALA A 213 -10.40 -5.70 -21.13
N GLY A 214 -10.46 -7.00 -20.91
CA GLY A 214 -11.73 -7.75 -20.80
C GLY A 214 -12.57 -7.31 -19.59
N PHE A 215 -11.94 -7.10 -18.43
CA PHE A 215 -12.62 -6.59 -17.23
C PHE A 215 -13.19 -5.19 -17.46
N LEU A 216 -12.40 -4.26 -18.02
CA LEU A 216 -12.86 -2.90 -18.33
C LEU A 216 -13.99 -2.89 -19.35
N LEU A 217 -13.94 -3.79 -20.34
CA LEU A 217 -15.01 -3.94 -21.31
C LEU A 217 -16.30 -4.45 -20.63
N GLY A 218 -16.19 -5.43 -19.74
CA GLY A 218 -17.31 -5.94 -18.95
C GLY A 218 -17.95 -4.87 -18.06
N VAL A 219 -17.14 -4.07 -17.37
CA VAL A 219 -17.63 -2.96 -16.54
C VAL A 219 -18.33 -1.89 -17.39
N LYS A 220 -17.80 -1.56 -18.58
CA LYS A 220 -18.45 -0.63 -19.52
C LYS A 220 -19.78 -1.16 -20.06
N LEU A 221 -19.87 -2.46 -20.36
CA LEU A 221 -21.11 -3.08 -20.84
C LEU A 221 -22.19 -3.10 -19.77
N VAL A 222 -21.83 -3.44 -18.52
CA VAL A 222 -22.76 -3.43 -17.38
C VAL A 222 -23.15 -1.99 -17.00
N GLY A 223 -22.21 -1.05 -16.96
CA GLY A 223 -22.47 0.36 -16.68
C GLY A 223 -23.24 1.08 -17.81
N GLY A 224 -22.96 0.76 -19.06
CA GLY A 224 -23.68 1.28 -20.23
C GLY A 224 -25.13 0.77 -20.34
N GLY A 225 -25.38 -0.47 -19.92
CA GLY A 225 -26.73 -1.03 -19.89
C GLY A 225 -27.65 -0.34 -18.86
N SER A 226 -27.10 0.09 -17.72
CA SER A 226 -27.87 0.85 -16.71
C SER A 226 -28.19 2.28 -17.17
N ALA A 227 -27.34 2.93 -17.94
CA ALA A 227 -27.59 4.25 -18.49
C ALA A 227 -28.69 4.24 -19.57
N LEU A 228 -28.75 3.21 -20.40
CA LEU A 228 -29.81 3.01 -21.40
C LEU A 228 -31.16 2.67 -20.75
N TRP A 229 -31.15 2.01 -19.58
CA TRP A 229 -32.39 1.69 -18.85
C TRP A 229 -33.03 2.93 -18.17
N LEU A 230 -32.19 3.89 -17.74
CA LEU A 230 -32.64 5.16 -17.16
C LEU A 230 -33.06 6.21 -18.22
N ALA A 231 -32.61 6.12 -19.45
CA ALA A 231 -32.98 7.02 -20.55
C ALA A 231 -34.25 6.59 -21.31
N GLY A 232 -34.79 5.41 -21.01
CA GLY A 232 -36.00 4.85 -21.65
C GLY A 232 -37.28 4.92 -20.80
N ARG A 233 -37.33 5.81 -19.78
CA ARG A 233 -38.57 6.12 -19.03
C ARG A 233 -38.94 7.58 -19.13
#